data_fe0796dbdfb7b428a5cf6472470e348e
#
_entry.id   fe0796dbdfb7b428a5cf6472470e348e
#
_cell.length_a   1.000
_cell.length_b   1.000
_cell.length_c   1.000
_cell.angle_alpha   90.00
_cell.angle_beta   90.00
_cell.angle_gamma   90.00
#
_symmetry.space_group_name_H-M   'P 1'
#
loop_
_entity.id
_entity.type
_entity.pdbx_description
1 polymer ?
#
loop_
_entity_poly.entity_id
_entity_poly.type
_entity_poly.pdbx_seq_one_letter_code
_entity_poly.pdbx_strand_id
1 'polypeptide(L)'
;MSVDAFHHVLKEVNDYTDYIYLHVLGEPLLHPQLDEILSLCDTYNKKVIITTNATLLKKRLNALLHPCLQTINVSLHSYYEHRMDDYVENIFECAKILAEHQIHVNYRFWQLQDGSLNAEMESLLSKVLTYYDVETPASYRNLMRMNLASYIHLHFDALFEWPSLGHAFVSDRGRCYGLKSMCGVLVDGSVVPCCLDSKGDVTLGNIFNETMEQIMQGERYLTMYKGLQNQKLVEPLCQRCGYRRRFD
;
A
#
# COMPACT_ATOMS: atom_id res chain seq x y z
N MET A 1 13.77 3.21 -8.52
CA MET A 1 14.90 2.40 -8.00
C MET A 1 15.35 1.48 -9.11
N SER A 2 16.67 1.28 -9.34
CA SER A 2 17.16 0.27 -10.29
C SER A 2 17.02 -1.14 -9.71
N VAL A 3 17.13 -2.17 -10.56
CA VAL A 3 17.09 -3.58 -10.11
C VAL A 3 18.23 -3.88 -9.13
N ASP A 4 19.44 -3.39 -9.41
CA ASP A 4 20.60 -3.60 -8.52
C ASP A 4 20.40 -2.94 -7.16
N ALA A 5 19.88 -1.70 -7.13
CA ALA A 5 19.55 -1.00 -5.89
C ALA A 5 18.46 -1.74 -5.10
N PHE A 6 17.44 -2.24 -5.79
CA PHE A 6 16.39 -3.04 -5.17
C PHE A 6 16.93 -4.37 -4.63
N HIS A 7 17.82 -5.03 -5.36
CA HIS A 7 18.49 -6.25 -4.90
C HIS A 7 19.32 -6.00 -3.63
N HIS A 8 20.02 -4.86 -3.57
CA HIS A 8 20.72 -4.47 -2.33
C HIS A 8 19.73 -4.30 -1.16
N VAL A 9 18.62 -3.59 -1.38
CA VAL A 9 17.57 -3.44 -0.35
C VAL A 9 17.05 -4.80 0.12
N LEU A 10 16.75 -5.73 -0.82
CA LEU A 10 16.27 -7.07 -0.46
C LEU A 10 17.26 -7.84 0.42
N LYS A 11 18.57 -7.73 0.15
CA LYS A 11 19.62 -8.35 0.99
C LYS A 11 19.57 -7.80 2.40
N GLU A 12 19.53 -6.47 2.53
CA GLU A 12 19.54 -5.79 3.83
C GLU A 12 18.28 -6.07 4.66
N VAL A 13 17.11 -6.24 4.03
CA VAL A 13 15.85 -6.48 4.75
C VAL A 13 15.47 -7.96 4.84
N ASN A 14 16.30 -8.87 4.32
CA ASN A 14 15.96 -10.29 4.17
C ASN A 14 15.51 -10.94 5.47
N ASP A 15 16.20 -10.70 6.55
CA ASP A 15 15.96 -11.35 7.85
C ASP A 15 14.90 -10.62 8.70
N TYR A 16 14.38 -9.49 8.22
CA TYR A 16 13.44 -8.65 8.96
C TYR A 16 12.00 -8.77 8.51
N THR A 17 11.75 -9.26 7.28
CA THR A 17 10.38 -9.35 6.74
C THR A 17 10.23 -10.43 5.68
N ASP A 18 9.06 -11.08 5.67
CA ASP A 18 8.64 -11.99 4.59
C ASP A 18 7.83 -11.26 3.51
N TYR A 19 7.42 -10.01 3.75
CA TYR A 19 6.53 -9.26 2.88
C TYR A 19 7.20 -8.02 2.30
N ILE A 20 7.08 -7.85 0.99
CA ILE A 20 7.50 -6.65 0.26
C ILE A 20 6.28 -5.98 -0.36
N TYR A 21 6.10 -4.71 -0.04
CA TYR A 21 5.06 -3.86 -0.61
C TYR A 21 5.70 -2.95 -1.65
N LEU A 22 5.42 -3.19 -2.93
CA LEU A 22 5.96 -2.37 -4.03
C LEU A 22 5.14 -1.09 -4.19
N HIS A 23 5.13 -0.27 -3.16
CA HIS A 23 4.54 1.07 -3.18
C HIS A 23 5.05 1.93 -2.02
N VAL A 24 5.15 3.20 -2.25
CA VAL A 24 5.03 4.32 -1.30
C VAL A 24 4.29 5.42 -2.05
N LEU A 25 4.88 5.95 -3.12
CA LEU A 25 4.26 6.80 -4.12
C LEU A 25 4.55 6.27 -5.53
N GLY A 26 3.74 6.71 -6.50
CA GLY A 26 3.87 6.33 -7.90
C GLY A 26 3.06 5.08 -8.25
N GLU A 27 3.35 4.54 -9.42
CA GLU A 27 2.64 3.39 -9.98
C GLU A 27 3.65 2.25 -10.26
N PRO A 28 3.63 1.15 -9.49
CA PRO A 28 4.60 0.07 -9.65
C PRO A 28 4.55 -0.61 -11.02
N LEU A 29 3.39 -0.63 -11.69
CA LEU A 29 3.25 -1.22 -13.03
C LEU A 29 3.95 -0.41 -14.13
N LEU A 30 4.37 0.83 -13.85
CA LEU A 30 5.22 1.62 -14.75
C LEU A 30 6.68 1.15 -14.76
N HIS A 31 7.12 0.38 -13.76
CA HIS A 31 8.53 -0.03 -13.69
C HIS A 31 8.89 -0.91 -14.90
N PRO A 32 9.90 -0.54 -15.70
CA PRO A 32 10.22 -1.26 -16.95
C PRO A 32 10.68 -2.70 -16.70
N GLN A 33 11.35 -2.95 -15.59
CA GLN A 33 11.93 -4.24 -15.20
C GLN A 33 11.16 -4.87 -14.03
N LEU A 34 9.81 -4.78 -14.03
CA LEU A 34 8.97 -5.34 -12.97
C LEU A 34 9.18 -6.85 -12.83
N ASP A 35 9.33 -7.57 -13.94
CA ASP A 35 9.57 -9.02 -13.96
C ASP A 35 10.84 -9.41 -13.21
N GLU A 36 11.93 -8.65 -13.40
CA GLU A 36 13.21 -8.88 -12.72
C GLU A 36 13.08 -8.62 -11.21
N ILE A 37 12.35 -7.56 -10.83
CA ILE A 37 12.05 -7.24 -9.42
C ILE A 37 11.27 -8.38 -8.76
N LEU A 38 10.23 -8.89 -9.42
CA LEU A 38 9.44 -10.01 -8.89
C LEU A 38 10.28 -11.29 -8.79
N SER A 39 11.11 -11.57 -9.79
CA SER A 39 12.03 -12.72 -9.78
C SER A 39 13.04 -12.65 -8.63
N LEU A 40 13.54 -11.45 -8.31
CA LEU A 40 14.38 -11.26 -7.12
C LEU A 40 13.59 -11.55 -5.84
N CYS A 41 12.36 -11.03 -5.71
CA CYS A 41 11.52 -11.31 -4.55
C CYS A 41 11.29 -12.81 -4.36
N ASP A 42 11.04 -13.53 -5.43
CA ASP A 42 10.88 -14.99 -5.40
C ASP A 42 12.16 -15.71 -4.95
N THR A 43 13.30 -15.31 -5.49
CA THR A 43 14.63 -15.85 -5.09
C THR A 43 14.88 -15.69 -3.58
N TYR A 44 14.39 -14.60 -2.99
CA TYR A 44 14.47 -14.35 -1.54
C TYR A 44 13.27 -14.87 -0.75
N ASN A 45 12.38 -15.67 -1.37
CA ASN A 45 11.15 -16.20 -0.76
C ASN A 45 10.25 -15.12 -0.15
N LYS A 46 10.19 -13.93 -0.77
CA LYS A 46 9.36 -12.83 -0.30
C LYS A 46 7.97 -12.91 -0.93
N LYS A 47 6.96 -12.60 -0.14
CA LYS A 47 5.58 -12.42 -0.59
C LYS A 47 5.38 -10.96 -1.00
N VAL A 48 4.95 -10.75 -2.23
CA VAL A 48 4.80 -9.40 -2.79
C VAL A 48 3.36 -8.95 -2.74
N ILE A 49 3.18 -7.69 -2.37
CA ILE A 49 1.89 -6.99 -2.42
C ILE A 49 2.07 -5.73 -3.28
N ILE A 50 1.22 -5.57 -4.29
CA ILE A 50 1.22 -4.42 -5.19
C ILE A 50 -0.03 -3.58 -4.94
N THR A 51 0.13 -2.25 -4.92
CA THR A 51 -1.00 -1.31 -5.01
C THR A 51 -0.87 -0.53 -6.30
N THR A 52 -1.93 -0.50 -7.11
CA THR A 52 -1.91 0.07 -8.46
C THR A 52 -3.20 0.85 -8.75
N ASN A 53 -3.10 1.87 -9.60
CA ASN A 53 -4.25 2.53 -10.22
C ASN A 53 -4.86 1.69 -11.36
N ALA A 54 -4.28 0.53 -11.66
CA ALA A 54 -4.70 -0.46 -12.65
C ALA A 54 -4.71 0.00 -14.12
N THR A 55 -4.25 1.20 -14.46
CA THR A 55 -4.22 1.69 -15.85
C THR A 55 -3.36 0.81 -16.77
N LEU A 56 -2.38 0.11 -16.20
CA LEU A 56 -1.48 -0.81 -16.91
C LEU A 56 -1.74 -2.29 -16.60
N LEU A 57 -2.79 -2.61 -15.85
CA LEU A 57 -3.03 -3.96 -15.33
C LEU A 57 -3.07 -5.00 -16.46
N LYS A 58 -3.87 -4.77 -17.51
CA LYS A 58 -3.98 -5.67 -18.67
C LYS A 58 -2.64 -5.82 -19.40
N LYS A 59 -1.90 -4.73 -19.59
CA LYS A 59 -0.60 -4.74 -20.27
C LYS A 59 0.46 -5.52 -19.50
N ARG A 60 0.39 -5.52 -18.17
CA ARG A 60 1.36 -6.16 -17.27
C ARG A 60 0.89 -7.50 -16.72
N LEU A 61 -0.27 -7.99 -17.13
CA LEU A 61 -0.89 -9.17 -16.55
C LEU A 61 0.06 -10.38 -16.51
N ASN A 62 0.75 -10.67 -17.61
CA ASN A 62 1.67 -11.81 -17.68
C ASN A 62 2.81 -11.72 -16.62
N ALA A 63 3.35 -10.53 -16.40
CA ALA A 63 4.36 -10.29 -15.36
C ALA A 63 3.79 -10.50 -13.95
N LEU A 64 2.50 -10.20 -13.77
CA LEU A 64 1.81 -10.32 -12.48
C LEU A 64 1.42 -11.77 -12.13
N LEU A 65 1.49 -12.71 -13.07
CA LEU A 65 1.28 -14.14 -12.80
C LEU A 65 2.57 -14.78 -12.23
N HIS A 66 3.17 -14.12 -11.23
CA HIS A 66 4.43 -14.54 -10.62
C HIS A 66 4.18 -15.23 -9.26
N PRO A 67 4.89 -16.35 -8.95
CA PRO A 67 4.68 -17.11 -7.71
C PRO A 67 4.79 -16.31 -6.41
N CYS A 68 5.68 -15.30 -6.38
CA CYS A 68 5.84 -14.45 -5.20
C CYS A 68 4.68 -13.46 -5.00
N LEU A 69 3.86 -13.18 -6.02
CA LEU A 69 2.78 -12.20 -5.92
C LEU A 69 1.59 -12.77 -5.16
N GLN A 70 1.32 -12.22 -3.99
CA GLN A 70 0.22 -12.68 -3.14
C GLN A 70 -1.04 -11.84 -3.31
N THR A 71 -0.88 -10.52 -3.49
CA THR A 71 -2.02 -9.61 -3.47
C THR A 71 -1.82 -8.42 -4.39
N ILE A 72 -2.86 -8.08 -5.14
CA ILE A 72 -2.97 -6.83 -5.88
C ILE A 72 -4.10 -6.00 -5.28
N ASN A 73 -3.77 -4.79 -4.85
CA ASN A 73 -4.73 -3.79 -4.42
C ASN A 73 -5.00 -2.82 -5.58
N VAL A 74 -6.20 -2.84 -6.09
CA VAL A 74 -6.65 -1.94 -7.17
C VAL A 74 -7.31 -0.72 -6.54
N SER A 75 -6.74 0.46 -6.76
CA SER A 75 -7.27 1.73 -6.27
C SER A 75 -8.43 2.21 -7.14
N LEU A 76 -9.59 1.56 -7.06
CA LEU A 76 -10.76 1.92 -7.87
C LEU A 76 -11.25 3.34 -7.60
N HIS A 77 -10.98 3.88 -6.41
CA HIS A 77 -11.30 5.27 -6.08
C HIS A 77 -10.58 6.31 -6.96
N SER A 78 -9.53 5.93 -7.69
CA SER A 78 -8.86 6.81 -8.67
C SER A 78 -9.42 6.68 -10.10
N TYR A 79 -10.48 5.91 -10.32
CA TYR A 79 -11.09 5.68 -11.65
C TYR A 79 -11.37 6.96 -12.42
N TYR A 80 -11.96 7.97 -11.78
CA TYR A 80 -12.33 9.22 -12.44
C TYR A 80 -11.16 10.14 -12.77
N GLU A 81 -9.99 9.88 -12.21
CA GLU A 81 -8.74 10.55 -12.56
C GLU A 81 -8.14 9.99 -13.87
N HIS A 82 -8.47 8.73 -14.19
CA HIS A 82 -7.86 7.96 -15.27
C HIS A 82 -8.89 7.44 -16.28
N ARG A 83 -9.91 8.22 -16.61
CA ARG A 83 -11.01 7.83 -17.52
C ARG A 83 -10.48 7.22 -18.83
N MET A 84 -10.40 5.90 -18.88
CA MET A 84 -10.03 5.12 -20.05
C MET A 84 -11.25 4.30 -20.48
N ASP A 85 -11.45 4.15 -21.77
CA ASP A 85 -12.41 3.21 -22.31
C ASP A 85 -12.05 1.78 -21.85
N ASP A 86 -13.05 0.99 -21.53
CA ASP A 86 -12.91 -0.41 -21.07
C ASP A 86 -12.05 -0.60 -19.79
N TYR A 87 -11.83 0.47 -19.01
CA TYR A 87 -10.98 0.38 -17.81
C TYR A 87 -11.52 -0.62 -16.79
N VAL A 88 -12.80 -0.53 -16.48
CA VAL A 88 -13.43 -1.38 -15.46
C VAL A 88 -13.52 -2.82 -15.95
N GLU A 89 -13.88 -3.03 -17.20
CA GLU A 89 -13.97 -4.32 -17.87
C GLU A 89 -12.60 -5.02 -17.90
N ASN A 90 -11.54 -4.30 -18.23
CA ASN A 90 -10.17 -4.80 -18.19
C ASN A 90 -9.74 -5.23 -16.79
N ILE A 91 -10.14 -4.48 -15.75
CA ILE A 91 -9.86 -4.85 -14.36
C ILE A 91 -10.59 -6.15 -14.00
N PHE A 92 -11.85 -6.31 -14.38
CA PHE A 92 -12.63 -7.52 -14.07
C PHE A 92 -12.03 -8.77 -14.76
N GLU A 93 -11.69 -8.67 -16.04
CA GLU A 93 -11.01 -9.74 -16.79
C GLU A 93 -9.69 -10.14 -16.13
N CYS A 94 -8.83 -9.16 -15.82
CA CYS A 94 -7.55 -9.41 -15.17
C CYS A 94 -7.72 -10.01 -13.77
N ALA A 95 -8.67 -9.50 -12.98
CA ALA A 95 -8.93 -10.00 -11.64
C ALA A 95 -9.34 -11.47 -11.64
N LYS A 96 -10.15 -11.90 -12.61
CA LYS A 96 -10.52 -13.30 -12.78
C LYS A 96 -9.30 -14.18 -13.03
N ILE A 97 -8.44 -13.79 -13.97
CA ILE A 97 -7.21 -14.52 -14.30
C ILE A 97 -6.27 -14.58 -13.09
N LEU A 98 -6.08 -13.47 -12.38
CA LEU A 98 -5.26 -13.41 -11.15
C LEU A 98 -5.82 -14.33 -10.07
N ALA A 99 -7.14 -14.35 -9.88
CA ALA A 99 -7.81 -15.21 -8.91
C ALA A 99 -7.67 -16.71 -9.24
N GLU A 100 -7.70 -17.09 -10.52
CA GLU A 100 -7.43 -18.46 -11.00
C GLU A 100 -6.00 -18.91 -10.63
N HIS A 101 -5.06 -17.96 -10.50
CA HIS A 101 -3.69 -18.21 -10.04
C HIS A 101 -3.53 -18.00 -8.51
N GLN A 102 -4.63 -17.94 -7.75
CA GLN A 102 -4.67 -17.78 -6.29
C GLN A 102 -4.04 -16.45 -5.80
N ILE A 103 -3.99 -15.44 -6.65
CA ILE A 103 -3.56 -14.10 -6.30
C ILE A 103 -4.79 -13.31 -5.80
N HIS A 104 -4.72 -12.78 -4.59
CA HIS A 104 -5.80 -11.97 -4.05
C HIS A 104 -5.91 -10.62 -4.77
N VAL A 105 -7.13 -10.26 -5.17
CA VAL A 105 -7.43 -8.95 -5.74
C VAL A 105 -8.36 -8.18 -4.80
N ASN A 106 -7.91 -7.04 -4.33
CA ASN A 106 -8.69 -6.16 -3.47
C ASN A 106 -9.07 -4.89 -4.23
N TYR A 107 -10.34 -4.69 -4.51
CA TYR A 107 -10.87 -3.43 -5.02
C TYR A 107 -11.03 -2.44 -3.87
N ARG A 108 -10.28 -1.33 -3.88
CA ARG A 108 -10.26 -0.34 -2.81
C ARG A 108 -11.18 0.84 -3.13
N PHE A 109 -12.14 1.07 -2.24
CA PHE A 109 -13.00 2.24 -2.19
C PHE A 109 -12.63 3.06 -0.93
N TRP A 110 -11.49 3.74 -0.98
CA TRP A 110 -10.92 4.47 0.15
C TRP A 110 -11.31 5.96 0.12
N GLN A 111 -12.59 6.22 -0.07
CA GLN A 111 -13.15 7.57 -0.16
C GLN A 111 -14.43 7.72 0.66
N LEU A 112 -14.64 6.90 1.70
CA LEU A 112 -15.77 7.07 2.59
C LEU A 112 -15.68 8.40 3.33
N GLN A 113 -16.75 9.18 3.27
CA GLN A 113 -16.98 10.39 4.06
C GLN A 113 -18.21 10.19 4.92
N ASP A 114 -18.07 10.28 6.22
CA ASP A 114 -19.14 10.01 7.19
C ASP A 114 -19.87 8.66 6.98
N GLY A 115 -19.13 7.67 6.47
CA GLY A 115 -19.63 6.32 6.20
C GLY A 115 -20.42 6.16 4.89
N SER A 116 -20.35 7.14 3.99
CA SER A 116 -21.01 7.12 2.68
C SER A 116 -20.00 7.34 1.55
N LEU A 117 -20.31 6.86 0.36
CA LEU A 117 -19.59 7.16 -0.88
C LEU A 117 -20.27 8.34 -1.58
N ASN A 118 -19.54 9.07 -2.42
CA ASN A 118 -20.15 10.04 -3.33
C ASN A 118 -20.86 9.33 -4.50
N ALA A 119 -21.69 10.05 -5.26
CA ALA A 119 -22.52 9.49 -6.33
C ALA A 119 -21.69 8.77 -7.43
N GLU A 120 -20.51 9.27 -7.73
CA GLU A 120 -19.62 8.65 -8.71
C GLU A 120 -19.09 7.29 -8.22
N MET A 121 -18.65 7.24 -6.96
CA MET A 121 -18.17 5.99 -6.34
C MET A 121 -19.31 4.99 -6.13
N GLU A 122 -20.53 5.45 -5.80
CA GLU A 122 -21.73 4.61 -5.74
C GLU A 122 -22.04 3.98 -7.10
N SER A 123 -21.97 4.76 -8.18
CA SER A 123 -22.17 4.26 -9.55
C SER A 123 -21.12 3.20 -9.92
N LEU A 124 -19.85 3.44 -9.59
CA LEU A 124 -18.78 2.48 -9.84
C LEU A 124 -18.96 1.20 -9.02
N LEU A 125 -19.30 1.34 -7.73
CA LEU A 125 -19.58 0.21 -6.86
C LEU A 125 -20.77 -0.63 -7.37
N SER A 126 -21.83 0.01 -7.84
CA SER A 126 -22.98 -0.68 -8.44
C SER A 126 -22.56 -1.53 -9.65
N LYS A 127 -21.66 -1.04 -10.52
CA LYS A 127 -21.12 -1.82 -11.64
C LYS A 127 -20.35 -3.05 -11.14
N VAL A 128 -19.51 -2.88 -10.10
CA VAL A 128 -18.75 -3.98 -9.49
C VAL A 128 -19.69 -5.03 -8.92
N LEU A 129 -20.67 -4.64 -8.12
CA LEU A 129 -21.63 -5.55 -7.48
C LEU A 129 -22.48 -6.30 -8.52
N THR A 130 -22.95 -5.59 -9.55
CA THR A 130 -23.72 -6.19 -10.67
C THR A 130 -22.88 -7.23 -11.41
N TYR A 131 -21.60 -6.95 -11.69
CA TYR A 131 -20.73 -7.88 -12.40
C TYR A 131 -20.53 -9.21 -11.64
N TYR A 132 -20.41 -9.13 -10.29
CA TYR A 132 -20.20 -10.30 -9.44
C TYR A 132 -21.49 -10.91 -8.90
N ASP A 133 -22.67 -10.41 -9.29
CA ASP A 133 -24.00 -10.84 -8.81
C ASP A 133 -24.09 -10.83 -7.26
N VAL A 134 -23.65 -9.71 -6.67
CA VAL A 134 -23.61 -9.52 -5.21
C VAL A 134 -24.53 -8.39 -4.82
N GLU A 135 -25.35 -8.60 -3.76
CA GLU A 135 -26.26 -7.59 -3.24
C GLU A 135 -25.56 -6.37 -2.67
N THR A 136 -26.16 -5.20 -2.87
CA THR A 136 -25.64 -3.95 -2.27
C THR A 136 -25.77 -4.00 -0.75
N PRO A 137 -24.68 -3.78 0.00
CA PRO A 137 -24.75 -3.77 1.45
C PRO A 137 -25.60 -2.62 1.98
N ALA A 138 -26.36 -2.86 3.05
CA ALA A 138 -27.26 -1.86 3.65
C ALA A 138 -26.50 -0.64 4.23
N SER A 139 -25.22 -0.78 4.54
CA SER A 139 -24.36 0.30 5.05
C SER A 139 -22.88 -0.03 4.86
N TYR A 140 -22.05 0.97 4.55
CA TYR A 140 -20.59 0.85 4.44
C TYR A 140 -19.86 1.24 5.73
N ARG A 141 -20.56 1.87 6.70
CA ARG A 141 -19.94 2.49 7.89
C ARG A 141 -19.07 1.52 8.71
N ASN A 142 -19.50 0.26 8.81
CA ASN A 142 -18.78 -0.80 9.57
C ASN A 142 -18.27 -1.91 8.65
N LEU A 143 -18.38 -1.73 7.34
CA LEU A 143 -17.99 -2.71 6.36
C LEU A 143 -16.58 -2.41 5.89
N MET A 144 -15.59 -3.05 6.50
CA MET A 144 -14.19 -2.87 6.07
C MET A 144 -13.85 -3.74 4.86
N ARG A 145 -14.46 -4.92 4.75
CA ARG A 145 -14.19 -5.89 3.68
C ARG A 145 -15.45 -6.66 3.31
N MET A 146 -15.59 -6.96 2.03
CA MET A 146 -16.66 -7.79 1.46
C MET A 146 -16.08 -8.74 0.41
N ASN A 147 -16.51 -9.99 0.40
CA ASN A 147 -16.09 -10.95 -0.60
C ASN A 147 -17.01 -10.83 -1.83
N LEU A 148 -16.40 -10.77 -3.01
CA LEU A 148 -17.12 -10.77 -4.30
C LEU A 148 -17.06 -12.14 -4.95
N ALA A 149 -15.90 -12.77 -4.92
CA ALA A 149 -15.65 -14.11 -5.44
C ALA A 149 -14.44 -14.72 -4.70
N SER A 150 -14.08 -15.96 -5.04
CA SER A 150 -12.84 -16.56 -4.56
C SER A 150 -11.65 -15.69 -4.94
N TYR A 151 -10.82 -15.31 -3.96
CA TYR A 151 -9.67 -14.40 -4.10
C TYR A 151 -9.99 -12.96 -4.53
N ILE A 152 -11.26 -12.55 -4.68
CA ILE A 152 -11.64 -11.19 -5.09
C ILE A 152 -12.49 -10.53 -4.00
N HIS A 153 -12.09 -9.35 -3.55
CA HIS A 153 -12.67 -8.67 -2.40
C HIS A 153 -12.86 -7.17 -2.66
N LEU A 154 -13.84 -6.58 -1.98
CA LEU A 154 -13.95 -5.13 -1.79
C LEU A 154 -13.33 -4.73 -0.46
N HIS A 155 -12.64 -3.60 -0.45
CA HIS A 155 -12.14 -2.95 0.74
C HIS A 155 -12.61 -1.50 0.79
N PHE A 156 -13.29 -1.15 1.87
CA PHE A 156 -13.74 0.21 2.14
C PHE A 156 -12.88 0.86 3.20
N ASP A 157 -12.60 2.14 3.04
CA ASP A 157 -11.92 2.93 4.06
C ASP A 157 -12.26 4.41 3.92
N ALA A 158 -12.08 5.17 5.01
CA ALA A 158 -12.28 6.61 5.01
C ALA A 158 -11.23 7.32 4.15
N LEU A 159 -11.63 8.43 3.55
CA LEU A 159 -10.69 9.36 2.93
C LEU A 159 -9.68 9.83 3.98
N PHE A 160 -8.43 9.96 3.59
CA PHE A 160 -7.38 10.51 4.43
C PHE A 160 -6.47 11.44 3.64
N GLU A 161 -5.86 12.37 4.37
CA GLU A 161 -4.80 13.22 3.82
C GLU A 161 -3.43 12.63 4.14
N TRP A 162 -2.52 12.69 3.17
CA TRP A 162 -1.12 12.33 3.38
C TRP A 162 -0.49 13.25 4.44
N PRO A 163 0.25 12.70 5.41
CA PRO A 163 0.90 13.53 6.42
C PRO A 163 1.80 14.59 5.79
N SER A 164 1.82 15.76 6.39
CA SER A 164 2.68 16.87 5.97
C SER A 164 3.10 17.69 7.18
N LEU A 165 4.33 18.20 7.17
CA LEU A 165 4.81 19.14 8.19
C LEU A 165 4.04 20.49 8.18
N GLY A 166 3.37 20.80 7.06
CA GLY A 166 2.50 21.97 6.93
C GLY A 166 1.11 21.82 7.57
N HIS A 167 0.71 20.59 7.96
CA HIS A 167 -0.58 20.38 8.59
C HIS A 167 -0.61 20.83 10.05
N ALA A 168 -1.80 21.15 10.55
CA ALA A 168 -1.99 21.48 11.94
C ALA A 168 -1.58 20.30 12.86
N PHE A 169 -1.14 20.64 14.06
CA PHE A 169 -0.85 19.65 15.10
C PHE A 169 -2.13 18.88 15.46
N VAL A 170 -2.02 17.56 15.50
CA VAL A 170 -3.11 16.64 15.84
C VAL A 170 -2.98 16.14 17.27
N SER A 171 -1.83 15.58 17.64
CA SER A 171 -1.54 15.07 18.99
C SER A 171 -0.09 14.57 19.04
N ASP A 172 0.53 14.65 20.23
CA ASP A 172 1.80 14.01 20.54
C ASP A 172 1.65 12.60 21.13
N ARG A 173 0.40 12.10 21.24
CA ARG A 173 0.06 10.77 21.74
C ARG A 173 -0.87 10.04 20.79
N GLY A 174 -0.79 8.70 20.78
CA GLY A 174 -1.68 7.80 20.06
C GLY A 174 -0.97 6.55 19.54
N ARG A 175 -1.75 5.63 19.02
CA ARG A 175 -1.25 4.37 18.46
C ARG A 175 -0.78 4.55 17.03
N CYS A 176 0.24 3.81 16.64
CA CYS A 176 0.72 3.72 15.26
C CYS A 176 1.44 2.40 15.03
N TYR A 177 1.39 1.90 13.81
CA TYR A 177 2.08 0.68 13.38
C TYR A 177 3.46 0.93 12.74
N GLY A 178 3.82 2.20 12.48
CA GLY A 178 5.16 2.56 11.99
C GLY A 178 6.25 2.00 12.87
N LEU A 179 7.33 1.49 12.30
CA LEU A 179 8.44 0.78 12.94
C LEU A 179 8.07 -0.47 13.77
N LYS A 180 6.78 -0.74 13.99
CA LYS A 180 6.33 -1.96 14.69
C LYS A 180 6.09 -3.11 13.73
N SER A 181 5.43 -2.84 12.61
CA SER A 181 5.06 -3.84 11.60
C SER A 181 5.43 -3.41 10.18
N MET A 182 5.98 -2.23 10.00
CA MET A 182 6.40 -1.70 8.71
C MET A 182 7.47 -0.62 8.86
N CYS A 183 8.30 -0.50 7.84
CA CYS A 183 9.09 0.67 7.50
C CYS A 183 9.06 0.84 5.98
N GLY A 184 9.53 1.95 5.45
CA GLY A 184 9.65 2.17 4.01
C GLY A 184 11.11 2.42 3.62
N VAL A 185 11.46 2.08 2.38
CA VAL A 185 12.73 2.46 1.75
C VAL A 185 12.40 3.24 0.49
N LEU A 186 12.80 4.49 0.42
CA LEU A 186 12.58 5.36 -0.72
C LEU A 186 13.56 5.05 -1.86
N VAL A 187 13.32 5.63 -3.04
CA VAL A 187 14.13 5.36 -4.24
C VAL A 187 15.60 5.74 -4.09
N ASP A 188 15.91 6.70 -3.24
CA ASP A 188 17.25 7.19 -2.91
C ASP A 188 17.93 6.42 -1.76
N GLY A 189 17.28 5.36 -1.25
CA GLY A 189 17.76 4.55 -0.14
C GLY A 189 17.40 5.09 1.25
N SER A 190 16.71 6.21 1.36
CA SER A 190 16.24 6.74 2.66
C SER A 190 15.28 5.77 3.32
N VAL A 191 15.57 5.36 4.55
CA VAL A 191 14.69 4.53 5.38
C VAL A 191 13.77 5.42 6.18
N VAL A 192 12.46 5.17 6.04
CA VAL A 192 11.37 5.96 6.66
C VAL A 192 10.50 5.09 7.55
N PRO A 193 9.81 5.64 8.55
CA PRO A 193 9.09 4.86 9.55
C PRO A 193 7.82 4.15 9.02
N CYS A 194 7.24 4.62 7.94
CA CYS A 194 6.03 4.05 7.35
C CYS A 194 5.85 4.49 5.89
N CYS A 195 4.93 3.84 5.17
CA CYS A 195 4.61 4.15 3.78
C CYS A 195 3.97 5.54 3.57
N LEU A 196 3.55 6.23 4.61
CA LEU A 196 2.96 7.57 4.50
C LEU A 196 4.00 8.70 4.55
N ASP A 197 5.23 8.41 4.96
CA ASP A 197 6.35 9.36 4.88
C ASP A 197 7.02 9.29 3.50
N SER A 198 6.29 9.69 2.50
CA SER A 198 6.70 9.59 1.10
C SER A 198 7.77 10.61 0.68
N LYS A 199 7.99 11.63 1.50
CA LYS A 199 8.99 12.68 1.25
C LYS A 199 10.28 12.48 2.03
N GLY A 200 10.33 11.52 2.97
CA GLY A 200 11.48 11.31 3.83
C GLY A 200 11.65 12.38 4.90
N ASP A 201 10.55 13.02 5.33
CA ASP A 201 10.58 14.02 6.40
C ASP A 201 11.16 13.43 7.71
N VAL A 202 11.00 12.12 7.90
CA VAL A 202 11.54 11.35 9.04
C VAL A 202 12.52 10.29 8.51
N THR A 203 13.62 10.72 7.90
CA THR A 203 14.69 9.79 7.47
C THR A 203 15.43 9.26 8.69
N LEU A 204 15.49 7.93 8.82
CA LEU A 204 16.11 7.21 9.94
C LEU A 204 17.57 6.82 9.66
N GLY A 205 17.96 6.77 8.40
CA GLY A 205 19.24 6.44 7.85
C GLY A 205 19.12 6.17 6.35
N ASN A 206 20.21 5.75 5.70
CA ASN A 206 20.19 5.43 4.27
C ASN A 206 20.80 4.05 4.02
N ILE A 207 19.98 3.13 3.51
CA ILE A 207 20.34 1.71 3.34
C ILE A 207 21.46 1.48 2.30
N PHE A 208 21.79 2.47 1.47
CA PHE A 208 22.92 2.41 0.56
C PHE A 208 24.25 2.79 1.21
N ASN A 209 24.21 3.37 2.41
CA ASN A 209 25.40 3.83 3.15
C ASN A 209 25.60 3.05 4.46
N GLU A 210 24.54 2.45 5.00
CA GLU A 210 24.48 1.78 6.29
C GLU A 210 23.72 0.47 6.17
N THR A 211 24.03 -0.53 6.98
CA THR A 211 23.20 -1.74 7.05
C THR A 211 21.89 -1.46 7.75
N MET A 212 20.85 -2.27 7.48
CA MET A 212 19.57 -2.15 8.20
C MET A 212 19.74 -2.26 9.72
N GLU A 213 20.67 -3.12 10.19
CA GLU A 213 20.99 -3.25 11.60
C GLU A 213 21.54 -1.94 12.19
N GLN A 214 22.48 -1.28 11.51
CA GLN A 214 23.03 0.01 11.95
C GLN A 214 21.95 1.08 12.03
N ILE A 215 21.05 1.17 11.04
CA ILE A 215 19.94 2.09 11.03
C ILE A 215 19.02 1.84 12.23
N MET A 216 18.70 0.58 12.54
CA MET A 216 17.85 0.20 13.67
C MET A 216 18.51 0.50 15.05
N GLN A 217 19.84 0.56 15.10
CA GLN A 217 20.59 0.96 16.29
C GLN A 217 20.77 2.48 16.41
N GLY A 218 20.42 3.22 15.36
CA GLY A 218 20.52 4.68 15.33
C GLY A 218 19.66 5.38 16.39
N GLU A 219 20.16 6.47 16.96
CA GLU A 219 19.47 7.21 18.04
C GLU A 219 18.05 7.64 17.67
N ARG A 220 17.86 8.15 16.45
CA ARG A 220 16.52 8.58 15.95
C ARG A 220 15.55 7.41 15.87
N TYR A 221 16.01 6.28 15.30
CA TYR A 221 15.20 5.05 15.23
C TYR A 221 14.78 4.59 16.63
N LEU A 222 15.74 4.43 17.54
CA LEU A 222 15.49 3.93 18.90
C LEU A 222 14.57 4.87 19.69
N THR A 223 14.76 6.18 19.57
CA THR A 223 13.90 7.19 20.22
C THR A 223 12.48 7.10 19.70
N MET A 224 12.31 7.03 18.39
CA MET A 224 10.99 6.89 17.77
C MET A 224 10.33 5.57 18.10
N TYR A 225 11.05 4.44 18.02
CA TYR A 225 10.54 3.12 18.34
C TYR A 225 10.05 3.02 19.79
N LYS A 226 10.86 3.49 20.76
CA LYS A 226 10.47 3.56 22.18
C LYS A 226 9.27 4.49 22.40
N GLY A 227 9.23 5.61 21.69
CA GLY A 227 8.09 6.52 21.71
C GLY A 227 6.81 5.82 21.29
N LEU A 228 6.80 5.16 20.15
CA LEU A 228 5.65 4.45 19.59
C LEU A 228 5.18 3.29 20.49
N GLN A 229 6.10 2.58 21.15
CA GLN A 229 5.74 1.56 22.15
C GLN A 229 4.95 2.15 23.32
N ASN A 230 5.27 3.36 23.73
CA ASN A 230 4.62 4.09 24.83
C ASN A 230 3.51 5.04 24.35
N GLN A 231 3.02 4.87 23.13
CA GLN A 231 1.98 5.71 22.51
C GLN A 231 2.36 7.20 22.46
N LYS A 232 3.66 7.52 22.43
CA LYS A 232 4.20 8.87 22.33
C LYS A 232 4.76 9.09 20.91
N LEU A 233 4.30 10.14 20.26
CA LEU A 233 4.72 10.53 18.91
C LEU A 233 5.82 11.59 19.02
N VAL A 234 7.07 11.19 18.78
CA VAL A 234 8.24 12.07 18.96
C VAL A 234 8.54 12.90 17.72
N GLU A 235 8.14 12.45 16.53
CA GLU A 235 8.42 13.14 15.28
C GLU A 235 7.32 14.14 14.90
N PRO A 236 7.68 15.35 14.45
CA PRO A 236 6.71 16.37 14.07
C PRO A 236 5.72 15.93 12.99
N LEU A 237 6.14 15.11 12.01
CA LEU A 237 5.27 14.57 10.98
C LEU A 237 4.20 13.66 11.60
N CYS A 238 4.61 12.77 12.52
CA CYS A 238 3.70 11.85 13.20
C CYS A 238 2.67 12.58 14.09
N GLN A 239 3.08 13.69 14.70
CA GLN A 239 2.20 14.56 15.51
C GLN A 239 1.14 15.28 14.66
N ARG A 240 1.33 15.37 13.34
CA ARG A 240 0.42 15.98 12.35
C ARG A 240 -0.32 14.96 11.48
N CYS A 241 -0.06 13.66 11.70
CA CYS A 241 -0.66 12.59 10.92
C CYS A 241 -2.11 12.31 11.37
N GLY A 242 -3.08 12.64 10.53
CA GLY A 242 -4.50 12.33 10.76
C GLY A 242 -4.83 10.84 10.59
N TYR A 243 -4.07 10.13 9.75
CA TYR A 243 -4.31 8.72 9.42
C TYR A 243 -4.29 7.80 10.65
N ARG A 244 -3.45 8.07 11.64
CA ARG A 244 -3.31 7.25 12.84
C ARG A 244 -4.56 7.17 13.72
N ARG A 245 -5.50 8.15 13.61
CA ARG A 245 -6.78 8.15 14.36
C ARG A 245 -7.61 6.87 14.14
N ARG A 246 -7.28 6.10 13.10
CA ARG A 246 -7.89 4.79 12.80
C ARG A 246 -7.50 3.70 13.79
N PHE A 247 -6.44 3.93 14.57
CA PHE A 247 -5.89 2.95 15.52
C PHE A 247 -6.18 3.30 16.98
N ASP A 248 -6.84 4.45 17.22
CA ASP A 248 -7.22 4.92 18.54
C ASP A 248 -8.50 4.25 19.09
#